data_bc310d6e0dd4efe7931e7d26a34ac133
#
_entry.id   bc310d6e0dd4efe7931e7d26a34ac133
#
_cell.length_a   1.000
_cell.length_b   1.000
_cell.length_c   1.000
_cell.angle_alpha   90.00
_cell.angle_beta   90.00
_cell.angle_gamma   90.00
#
_symmetry.space_group_name_H-M   'P 1'
#
loop_
_entity.id
_entity.type
_entity.pdbx_description
1 polymer ?
#
loop_
_entity_poly.entity_id
_entity_poly.type
_entity_poly.pdbx_seq_one_letter_code
_entity_poly.pdbx_strand_id
1 'polypeptide(L)'
;MSNIILNPRKNEISFKSQGYTLAANLYTPEGFNPSFIYPTVIYSPPFNQVKEQSGAVYCRKLAEKGYVALVFDHIGYGDSEGEIRNYENANIKMESIRDGVSFLGTLPFVSRDRLFGLGMCASGGYIALVAATDKRLKAIATVSGMMDNKSFFFGLMDRETTVATLKIANNARQQSYETGEVVYMDGLGYSTEDISKLPKDSARYEGYEFYMTERAGAQTYPNYSYMTPANIMEINTLADATSYAPYLYTPYIGIYGEKALQDTGPLTVKFYEAASEPKELVEISGASHVSLYDIDEDVDRAVAAMDAFFQKYGDT
;
A
#
# COMPACT_ATOMS: atom_id res chain seq x y z
N MET A 1 -25.04 -3.25 -15.91
CA MET A 1 -23.87 -3.89 -15.26
C MET A 1 -23.39 -4.96 -16.24
N SER A 2 -22.20 -4.82 -16.77
CA SER A 2 -21.60 -5.86 -17.63
C SER A 2 -21.40 -7.12 -16.80
N ASN A 3 -21.86 -8.27 -17.27
CA ASN A 3 -21.58 -9.56 -16.67
C ASN A 3 -20.06 -9.78 -16.74
N ILE A 4 -19.33 -9.53 -15.66
CA ILE A 4 -17.92 -9.85 -15.56
C ILE A 4 -17.83 -11.37 -15.45
N ILE A 5 -17.34 -12.03 -16.50
CA ILE A 5 -17.04 -13.47 -16.46
C ILE A 5 -15.70 -13.60 -15.75
N LEU A 6 -15.71 -14.13 -14.53
CA LEU A 6 -14.50 -14.35 -13.74
C LEU A 6 -14.00 -15.79 -13.90
N ASN A 7 -12.70 -15.90 -14.11
CA ASN A 7 -11.99 -17.18 -14.09
C ASN A 7 -11.48 -17.47 -12.66
N PRO A 8 -11.28 -18.75 -12.29
CA PRO A 8 -10.56 -19.05 -11.06
C PRO A 8 -9.15 -18.43 -11.08
N ARG A 9 -8.69 -17.92 -9.92
CA ARG A 9 -7.38 -17.33 -9.63
C ARG A 9 -7.28 -15.84 -9.93
N LYS A 10 -6.76 -15.39 -11.09
CA LYS A 10 -6.50 -13.97 -11.39
C LYS A 10 -7.38 -13.47 -12.53
N ASN A 11 -8.02 -12.32 -12.33
CA ASN A 11 -8.83 -11.64 -13.32
C ASN A 11 -8.39 -10.18 -13.45
N GLU A 12 -8.04 -9.77 -14.65
CA GLU A 12 -7.77 -8.37 -14.96
C GLU A 12 -9.09 -7.65 -15.15
N ILE A 13 -9.30 -6.63 -14.36
CA ILE A 13 -10.53 -5.85 -14.32
C ILE A 13 -10.20 -4.36 -14.21
N SER A 14 -11.20 -3.52 -14.24
CA SER A 14 -11.06 -2.10 -13.98
C SER A 14 -12.27 -1.55 -13.23
N PHE A 15 -12.07 -0.44 -12.53
CA PHE A 15 -13.15 0.32 -11.91
C PHE A 15 -12.90 1.83 -12.03
N LYS A 16 -13.93 2.62 -11.74
CA LYS A 16 -13.82 4.09 -11.80
C LYS A 16 -13.48 4.68 -10.44
N SER A 17 -12.57 5.64 -10.44
CA SER A 17 -12.21 6.47 -9.29
C SER A 17 -11.95 7.90 -9.76
N GLN A 18 -12.61 8.87 -9.15
CA GLN A 18 -12.38 10.31 -9.39
C GLN A 18 -12.39 10.69 -10.89
N GLY A 19 -13.19 10.00 -11.70
CA GLY A 19 -13.28 10.20 -13.15
C GLY A 19 -12.34 9.37 -14.01
N TYR A 20 -11.30 8.78 -13.42
CA TYR A 20 -10.32 7.91 -14.10
C TYR A 20 -10.73 6.43 -14.06
N THR A 21 -10.19 5.66 -15.01
CA THR A 21 -10.26 4.19 -14.99
C THR A 21 -9.01 3.63 -14.32
N LEU A 22 -9.20 2.87 -13.24
CA LEU A 22 -8.10 2.20 -12.55
C LEU A 22 -8.01 0.75 -12.99
N ALA A 23 -6.80 0.33 -13.37
CA ALA A 23 -6.48 -1.06 -13.69
C ALA A 23 -6.32 -1.86 -12.39
N ALA A 24 -6.91 -3.03 -12.34
CA ALA A 24 -6.93 -3.86 -11.14
C ALA A 24 -6.83 -5.35 -11.47
N ASN A 25 -6.32 -6.11 -10.49
CA ASN A 25 -6.34 -7.56 -10.49
C ASN A 25 -7.25 -8.05 -9.36
N LEU A 26 -8.27 -8.82 -9.71
CA LEU A 26 -9.15 -9.50 -8.76
C LEU A 26 -8.74 -10.98 -8.67
N TYR A 27 -8.30 -11.38 -7.51
CA TYR A 27 -7.95 -12.76 -7.21
C TYR A 27 -9.14 -13.47 -6.57
N THR A 28 -9.41 -14.70 -6.99
CA THR A 28 -10.52 -15.50 -6.50
C THR A 28 -10.02 -16.85 -5.97
N PRO A 29 -10.68 -17.42 -4.94
CA PRO A 29 -10.30 -18.73 -4.41
C PRO A 29 -10.32 -19.83 -5.46
N GLU A 30 -9.60 -20.91 -5.20
CA GLU A 30 -9.75 -22.13 -5.97
C GLU A 30 -11.19 -22.65 -5.85
N GLY A 31 -11.77 -23.11 -6.96
CA GLY A 31 -13.17 -23.53 -7.00
C GLY A 31 -14.18 -22.37 -6.86
N PHE A 32 -13.76 -21.14 -7.12
CA PHE A 32 -14.63 -19.96 -7.07
C PHE A 32 -15.95 -20.17 -7.84
N ASN A 33 -17.05 -19.87 -7.16
CA ASN A 33 -18.39 -19.92 -7.74
C ASN A 33 -19.09 -18.56 -7.45
N PRO A 34 -19.45 -17.78 -8.48
CA PRO A 34 -20.05 -16.45 -8.31
C PRO A 34 -21.44 -16.46 -7.64
N SER A 35 -22.04 -17.65 -7.40
CA SER A 35 -23.28 -17.78 -6.63
C SER A 35 -23.05 -17.83 -5.12
N PHE A 36 -21.81 -17.96 -4.67
CA PHE A 36 -21.45 -17.91 -3.25
C PHE A 36 -20.97 -16.52 -2.84
N ILE A 37 -21.01 -16.24 -1.55
CA ILE A 37 -20.57 -14.96 -0.98
C ILE A 37 -19.26 -15.18 -0.24
N TYR A 38 -18.25 -14.37 -0.56
CA TYR A 38 -16.88 -14.49 -0.06
C TYR A 38 -16.47 -13.33 0.83
N PRO A 39 -15.69 -13.58 1.90
CA PRO A 39 -14.94 -12.51 2.56
C PRO A 39 -13.98 -11.90 1.55
N THR A 40 -13.79 -10.59 1.63
CA THR A 40 -13.07 -9.85 0.58
C THR A 40 -12.05 -8.91 1.18
N VAL A 41 -10.86 -8.83 0.58
CA VAL A 41 -9.80 -7.91 0.98
C VAL A 41 -9.49 -6.95 -0.16
N ILE A 42 -9.46 -5.65 0.15
CA ILE A 42 -8.86 -4.63 -0.73
C ILE A 42 -7.44 -4.37 -0.29
N TYR A 43 -6.49 -4.53 -1.22
CA TYR A 43 -5.06 -4.26 -0.99
C TYR A 43 -4.66 -2.94 -1.63
N SER A 44 -4.01 -2.07 -0.86
CA SER A 44 -3.39 -0.83 -1.35
C SER A 44 -1.86 -0.95 -1.35
N PRO A 45 -1.21 -0.77 -2.53
CA PRO A 45 0.23 -0.98 -2.70
C PRO A 45 1.11 0.05 -1.97
N PRO A 46 2.38 -0.28 -1.71
CA PRO A 46 3.40 0.64 -1.22
C PRO A 46 3.63 1.87 -2.11
N PHE A 47 4.47 2.78 -1.63
CA PHE A 47 5.02 3.89 -2.42
C PHE A 47 5.60 3.37 -3.75
N ASN A 48 5.22 4.01 -4.84
CA ASN A 48 5.63 3.71 -6.22
C ASN A 48 5.36 2.29 -6.75
N GLN A 49 4.79 1.37 -5.98
CA GLN A 49 4.49 0.03 -6.48
C GLN A 49 3.26 -0.01 -7.38
N VAL A 50 3.29 -0.98 -8.30
CA VAL A 50 2.17 -1.36 -9.17
C VAL A 50 1.52 -2.66 -8.68
N LYS A 51 0.32 -2.95 -9.17
CA LYS A 51 -0.50 -4.10 -8.75
C LYS A 51 0.15 -5.47 -8.93
N GLU A 52 1.16 -5.58 -9.78
CA GLU A 52 1.87 -6.83 -10.07
C GLU A 52 2.95 -7.18 -9.03
N GLN A 53 3.42 -6.22 -8.26
CA GLN A 53 4.50 -6.41 -7.29
C GLN A 53 3.98 -7.07 -6.00
N SER A 54 4.24 -6.51 -4.81
CA SER A 54 3.82 -7.11 -3.53
C SER A 54 2.31 -7.41 -3.46
N GLY A 55 1.49 -6.60 -4.13
CA GLY A 55 0.04 -6.78 -4.16
C GLY A 55 -0.41 -8.10 -4.79
N ALA A 56 0.25 -8.52 -5.88
CA ALA A 56 -0.03 -9.80 -6.52
C ALA A 56 0.31 -10.97 -5.58
N VAL A 57 1.41 -10.88 -4.83
CA VAL A 57 1.84 -11.92 -3.88
C VAL A 57 0.80 -12.09 -2.77
N TYR A 58 0.43 -10.99 -2.10
CA TYR A 58 -0.54 -11.04 -1.00
C TYR A 58 -1.94 -11.45 -1.46
N CYS A 59 -2.43 -10.87 -2.57
CA CYS A 59 -3.78 -11.20 -3.05
C CYS A 59 -3.90 -12.67 -3.49
N ARG A 60 -2.85 -13.24 -4.08
CA ARG A 60 -2.81 -14.69 -4.40
C ARG A 60 -2.89 -15.52 -3.13
N LYS A 61 -2.06 -15.23 -2.11
CA LYS A 61 -2.04 -15.99 -0.84
C LYS A 61 -3.35 -15.83 -0.05
N LEU A 62 -3.97 -14.67 -0.08
CA LEU A 62 -5.30 -14.45 0.52
C LEU A 62 -6.38 -15.23 -0.23
N ALA A 63 -6.29 -15.33 -1.56
CA ALA A 63 -7.22 -16.16 -2.33
C ALA A 63 -7.07 -17.66 -1.99
N GLU A 64 -5.87 -18.15 -1.73
CA GLU A 64 -5.61 -19.50 -1.22
C GLU A 64 -6.24 -19.75 0.17
N LYS A 65 -6.47 -18.69 0.96
CA LYS A 65 -7.20 -18.71 2.25
C LYS A 65 -8.71 -18.57 2.10
N GLY A 66 -9.24 -18.46 0.88
CA GLY A 66 -10.67 -18.38 0.61
C GLY A 66 -11.23 -16.96 0.48
N TYR A 67 -10.40 -15.93 0.47
CA TYR A 67 -10.83 -14.56 0.23
C TYR A 67 -10.92 -14.25 -1.28
N VAL A 68 -11.84 -13.37 -1.65
CA VAL A 68 -11.68 -12.58 -2.86
C VAL A 68 -10.73 -11.43 -2.50
N ALA A 69 -9.73 -11.16 -3.33
CA ALA A 69 -8.74 -10.12 -3.04
C ALA A 69 -8.53 -9.20 -4.24
N LEU A 70 -8.65 -7.89 -4.03
CA LEU A 70 -8.47 -6.86 -5.04
C LEU A 70 -7.18 -6.09 -4.77
N VAL A 71 -6.31 -5.99 -5.77
CA VAL A 71 -5.23 -5.02 -5.84
C VAL A 71 -5.37 -4.19 -7.12
N PHE A 72 -4.99 -2.92 -7.06
CA PHE A 72 -5.14 -2.00 -8.18
C PHE A 72 -3.99 -1.00 -8.25
N ASP A 73 -3.75 -0.48 -9.45
CA ASP A 73 -2.88 0.66 -9.64
C ASP A 73 -3.64 1.93 -9.28
N HIS A 74 -3.08 2.76 -8.41
CA HIS A 74 -3.65 4.07 -8.12
C HIS A 74 -3.65 4.98 -9.35
N ILE A 75 -4.38 6.09 -9.31
CA ILE A 75 -4.42 7.10 -10.40
C ILE A 75 -2.98 7.50 -10.75
N GLY A 76 -2.64 7.39 -12.04
CA GLY A 76 -1.30 7.71 -12.55
C GLY A 76 -0.25 6.63 -12.34
N TYR A 77 -0.57 5.47 -11.73
CA TYR A 77 0.37 4.35 -11.57
C TYR A 77 0.09 3.25 -12.59
N GLY A 78 1.13 2.48 -12.90
CA GLY A 78 1.02 1.28 -13.73
C GLY A 78 0.17 1.47 -14.97
N ASP A 79 -0.87 0.65 -15.11
CA ASP A 79 -1.79 0.67 -16.25
C ASP A 79 -3.04 1.56 -16.01
N SER A 80 -3.13 2.21 -14.85
CA SER A 80 -4.23 3.13 -14.55
C SER A 80 -4.10 4.46 -15.29
N GLU A 81 -5.27 5.05 -15.61
CA GLU A 81 -5.34 6.41 -16.16
C GLU A 81 -4.81 7.44 -15.15
N GLY A 82 -4.41 8.59 -15.62
CA GLY A 82 -3.93 9.72 -14.85
C GLY A 82 -2.80 10.45 -15.58
N GLU A 83 -2.92 11.76 -15.75
CA GLU A 83 -1.98 12.57 -16.52
C GLU A 83 -0.62 12.69 -15.80
N ILE A 84 -0.66 12.92 -14.47
CA ILE A 84 0.55 12.99 -13.65
C ILE A 84 0.89 11.58 -13.19
N ARG A 85 2.02 11.05 -13.66
CA ARG A 85 2.45 9.68 -13.34
C ARG A 85 3.13 9.61 -11.98
N ASN A 86 2.84 8.54 -11.23
CA ASN A 86 3.45 8.19 -9.95
C ASN A 86 3.42 9.31 -8.89
N TYR A 87 2.33 10.10 -8.86
CA TYR A 87 2.18 11.16 -7.88
C TYR A 87 1.70 10.60 -6.53
N GLU A 88 2.61 10.54 -5.56
CA GLU A 88 2.32 10.05 -4.21
C GLU A 88 1.51 11.08 -3.42
N ASN A 89 0.23 11.13 -3.70
CA ASN A 89 -0.72 12.00 -3.02
C ASN A 89 -1.69 11.16 -2.17
N ALA A 90 -1.52 11.24 -0.85
CA ALA A 90 -2.32 10.48 0.11
C ALA A 90 -3.83 10.67 -0.08
N ASN A 91 -4.29 11.90 -0.37
CA ASN A 91 -5.72 12.18 -0.55
C ASN A 91 -6.28 11.46 -1.79
N ILE A 92 -5.57 11.54 -2.92
CA ILE A 92 -5.97 10.84 -4.16
C ILE A 92 -6.00 9.33 -3.93
N LYS A 93 -4.99 8.78 -3.25
CA LYS A 93 -4.91 7.35 -2.95
C LYS A 93 -6.00 6.89 -1.99
N MET A 94 -6.30 7.65 -0.95
CA MET A 94 -7.39 7.36 -0.03
C MET A 94 -8.76 7.34 -0.73
N GLU A 95 -9.02 8.29 -1.63
CA GLU A 95 -10.26 8.28 -2.43
C GLU A 95 -10.29 7.07 -3.37
N SER A 96 -9.17 6.69 -3.99
CA SER A 96 -9.11 5.47 -4.81
C SER A 96 -9.41 4.20 -4.00
N ILE A 97 -8.97 4.13 -2.74
CA ILE A 97 -9.32 3.03 -1.83
C ILE A 97 -10.83 3.02 -1.55
N ARG A 98 -11.46 4.17 -1.23
CA ARG A 98 -12.90 4.29 -0.99
C ARG A 98 -13.73 3.88 -2.21
N ASP A 99 -13.29 4.27 -3.41
CA ASP A 99 -13.93 3.89 -4.66
C ASP A 99 -13.77 2.40 -4.94
N GLY A 100 -12.61 1.81 -4.64
CA GLY A 100 -12.38 0.36 -4.69
C GLY A 100 -13.29 -0.41 -3.73
N VAL A 101 -13.49 0.08 -2.50
CA VAL A 101 -14.48 -0.46 -1.54
C VAL A 101 -15.89 -0.37 -2.11
N SER A 102 -16.24 0.75 -2.74
CA SER A 102 -17.55 0.94 -3.37
C SER A 102 -17.75 -0.01 -4.54
N PHE A 103 -16.73 -0.16 -5.39
CA PHE A 103 -16.73 -1.12 -6.51
C PHE A 103 -16.94 -2.56 -6.03
N LEU A 104 -16.16 -3.00 -5.03
CA LEU A 104 -16.31 -4.34 -4.44
C LEU A 104 -17.73 -4.57 -3.92
N GLY A 105 -18.32 -3.58 -3.27
CA GLY A 105 -19.70 -3.65 -2.78
C GLY A 105 -20.78 -3.78 -3.90
N THR A 106 -20.45 -3.61 -5.18
CA THR A 106 -21.35 -3.85 -6.32
C THR A 106 -21.29 -5.30 -6.82
N LEU A 107 -20.27 -6.07 -6.43
CA LEU A 107 -20.09 -7.43 -6.89
C LEU A 107 -20.97 -8.40 -6.08
N PRO A 108 -21.78 -9.24 -6.72
CA PRO A 108 -22.78 -10.05 -6.02
C PRO A 108 -22.20 -11.13 -5.12
N PHE A 109 -20.96 -11.51 -5.33
CA PHE A 109 -20.24 -12.52 -4.56
C PHE A 109 -19.39 -11.95 -3.42
N VAL A 110 -19.36 -10.62 -3.23
CA VAL A 110 -18.63 -9.94 -2.15
C VAL A 110 -19.50 -9.80 -0.91
N SER A 111 -19.01 -10.26 0.22
CA SER A 111 -19.64 -10.01 1.52
C SER A 111 -19.38 -8.58 1.97
N ARG A 112 -20.42 -7.76 2.05
CA ARG A 112 -20.30 -6.39 2.59
C ARG A 112 -20.05 -6.36 4.09
N ASP A 113 -20.40 -7.44 4.79
CA ASP A 113 -20.17 -7.59 6.23
C ASP A 113 -18.81 -8.21 6.56
N ARG A 114 -18.10 -8.72 5.54
CA ARG A 114 -16.73 -9.24 5.67
C ARG A 114 -15.82 -8.64 4.61
N LEU A 115 -15.76 -7.30 4.57
CA LEU A 115 -14.90 -6.54 3.69
C LEU A 115 -13.75 -5.93 4.52
N PHE A 116 -12.53 -6.29 4.17
CA PHE A 116 -11.32 -5.96 4.92
C PHE A 116 -10.37 -5.10 4.10
N GLY A 117 -9.54 -4.31 4.79
CA GLY A 117 -8.50 -3.51 4.16
C GLY A 117 -7.09 -4.01 4.51
N LEU A 118 -6.21 -4.03 3.53
CA LEU A 118 -4.79 -4.29 3.71
C LEU A 118 -3.98 -3.15 3.09
N GLY A 119 -3.17 -2.48 3.91
CA GLY A 119 -2.24 -1.46 3.46
C GLY A 119 -0.80 -1.83 3.76
N MET A 120 0.09 -1.66 2.79
CA MET A 120 1.50 -1.96 2.96
C MET A 120 2.35 -0.69 2.84
N CYS A 121 3.38 -0.54 3.67
CA CYS A 121 4.30 0.59 3.68
C CYS A 121 3.53 1.93 3.75
N ALA A 122 3.69 2.84 2.81
CA ALA A 122 2.95 4.12 2.76
C ALA A 122 1.43 3.93 2.83
N SER A 123 0.91 2.91 2.17
CA SER A 123 -0.53 2.60 2.19
C SER A 123 -1.02 2.02 3.52
N GLY A 124 -0.14 1.64 4.44
CA GLY A 124 -0.52 1.35 5.82
C GLY A 124 -1.17 2.54 6.50
N GLY A 125 -0.56 3.73 6.38
CA GLY A 125 -1.16 4.97 6.86
C GLY A 125 -2.45 5.33 6.13
N TYR A 126 -2.51 5.13 4.81
CA TYR A 126 -3.70 5.48 4.02
C TYR A 126 -4.89 4.60 4.35
N ILE A 127 -4.72 3.28 4.47
CA ILE A 127 -5.82 2.38 4.82
C ILE A 127 -6.34 2.66 6.23
N ALA A 128 -5.46 3.01 7.18
CA ALA A 128 -5.85 3.38 8.53
C ALA A 128 -6.68 4.68 8.56
N LEU A 129 -6.27 5.71 7.81
CA LEU A 129 -7.02 6.95 7.65
C LEU A 129 -8.38 6.73 6.98
N VAL A 130 -8.44 5.86 5.97
CA VAL A 130 -9.71 5.47 5.34
C VAL A 130 -10.61 4.77 6.36
N ALA A 131 -10.12 3.76 7.06
CA ALA A 131 -10.89 2.98 8.01
C ALA A 131 -11.38 3.80 9.22
N ALA A 132 -10.67 4.88 9.59
CA ALA A 132 -11.13 5.79 10.64
C ALA A 132 -12.50 6.42 10.29
N THR A 133 -12.78 6.62 9.01
CA THR A 133 -14.01 7.30 8.54
C THR A 133 -14.93 6.43 7.67
N ASP A 134 -14.44 5.35 7.08
CA ASP A 134 -15.23 4.44 6.23
C ASP A 134 -15.51 3.11 6.97
N LYS A 135 -16.70 2.98 7.52
CA LYS A 135 -17.11 1.81 8.33
C LYS A 135 -17.57 0.61 7.52
N ARG A 136 -17.43 0.66 6.19
CA ARG A 136 -17.61 -0.52 5.34
C ARG A 136 -16.44 -1.50 5.48
N LEU A 137 -15.25 -1.02 5.87
CA LEU A 137 -14.13 -1.86 6.27
C LEU A 137 -14.36 -2.39 7.69
N LYS A 138 -14.51 -3.72 7.82
CA LYS A 138 -14.84 -4.39 9.08
C LYS A 138 -13.61 -4.67 9.96
N ALA A 139 -12.48 -4.87 9.34
CA ALA A 139 -11.17 -4.88 9.98
C ALA A 139 -10.10 -4.46 8.98
N ILE A 140 -8.96 -4.00 9.48
CA ILE A 140 -7.81 -3.67 8.64
C ILE A 140 -6.52 -4.30 9.14
N ALA A 141 -5.63 -4.60 8.20
CA ALA A 141 -4.26 -4.98 8.46
C ALA A 141 -3.28 -3.98 7.84
N THR A 142 -2.18 -3.73 8.52
CA THR A 142 -1.03 -3.03 7.93
C THR A 142 0.21 -3.92 8.00
N VAL A 143 0.98 -3.94 6.93
CA VAL A 143 2.26 -4.66 6.87
C VAL A 143 3.37 -3.65 6.59
N SER A 144 4.39 -3.63 7.44
CA SER A 144 5.50 -2.65 7.38
C SER A 144 4.98 -1.21 7.26
N GLY A 145 3.91 -0.86 8.00
CA GLY A 145 3.12 0.35 7.80
C GLY A 145 3.87 1.64 8.09
N MET A 146 3.91 2.56 7.13
CA MET A 146 4.33 3.95 7.34
C MET A 146 3.13 4.74 7.86
N MET A 147 2.97 4.78 9.19
CA MET A 147 1.78 5.32 9.84
C MET A 147 1.82 6.84 10.06
N ASP A 148 3.00 7.46 9.96
CA ASP A 148 3.23 8.90 10.14
C ASP A 148 4.34 9.36 9.20
N ASN A 149 3.94 9.77 7.99
CA ASN A 149 4.89 10.23 6.96
C ASN A 149 5.64 11.48 7.39
N LYS A 150 5.01 12.36 8.16
CA LYS A 150 5.65 13.56 8.71
C LYS A 150 6.83 13.18 9.61
N SER A 151 6.62 12.29 10.57
CA SER A 151 7.68 11.82 11.47
C SER A 151 8.75 11.02 10.72
N PHE A 152 8.38 10.24 9.72
CA PHE A 152 9.32 9.49 8.90
C PHE A 152 10.25 10.43 8.13
N PHE A 153 9.70 11.36 7.34
CA PHE A 153 10.54 12.22 6.49
C PHE A 153 11.24 13.33 7.26
N PHE A 154 10.52 14.07 8.10
CA PHE A 154 11.11 15.20 8.84
C PHE A 154 11.91 14.76 10.06
N GLY A 155 11.62 13.58 10.64
CA GLY A 155 12.39 13.04 11.74
C GLY A 155 13.81 12.62 11.37
N LEU A 156 14.08 12.37 10.08
CA LEU A 156 15.41 12.01 9.56
C LEU A 156 16.27 13.24 9.17
N MET A 157 15.70 14.45 9.20
CA MET A 157 16.35 15.67 8.73
C MET A 157 16.39 16.73 9.83
N ASP A 158 17.47 17.50 9.86
CA ASP A 158 17.49 18.73 10.64
C ASP A 158 16.64 19.82 9.97
N ARG A 159 16.47 20.95 10.66
CA ARG A 159 15.66 22.08 10.16
C ARG A 159 16.17 22.64 8.83
N GLU A 160 17.48 22.76 8.67
CA GLU A 160 18.09 23.35 7.47
C GLU A 160 17.84 22.44 6.26
N THR A 161 18.11 21.13 6.40
CA THR A 161 17.86 20.10 5.39
C THR A 161 16.37 20.02 5.04
N THR A 162 15.47 20.04 6.04
CA THR A 162 14.03 20.05 5.81
C THR A 162 13.59 21.23 4.96
N VAL A 163 14.04 22.45 5.31
CA VAL A 163 13.69 23.66 4.56
C VAL A 163 14.29 23.63 3.15
N ALA A 164 15.51 23.13 2.98
CA ALA A 164 16.14 22.99 1.66
C ALA A 164 15.36 22.00 0.77
N THR A 165 14.98 20.84 1.31
CA THR A 165 14.18 19.83 0.61
C THR A 165 12.82 20.39 0.17
N LEU A 166 12.12 21.09 1.07
CA LEU A 166 10.85 21.72 0.72
C LEU A 166 10.99 22.81 -0.35
N LYS A 167 12.08 23.60 -0.32
CA LYS A 167 12.37 24.59 -1.38
C LYS A 167 12.59 23.93 -2.74
N ILE A 168 13.27 22.78 -2.79
CA ILE A 168 13.45 22.01 -4.03
C ILE A 168 12.07 21.57 -4.56
N ALA A 169 11.23 21.04 -3.71
CA ALA A 169 9.86 20.64 -4.07
C ALA A 169 9.02 21.83 -4.58
N ASN A 170 9.09 22.98 -3.88
CA ASN A 170 8.36 24.20 -4.29
C ASN A 170 8.86 24.74 -5.63
N ASN A 171 10.17 24.74 -5.87
CA ASN A 171 10.75 25.17 -7.14
C ASN A 171 10.32 24.24 -8.29
N ALA A 172 10.29 22.93 -8.06
CA ALA A 172 9.80 21.97 -9.05
C ALA A 172 8.32 22.21 -9.39
N ARG A 173 7.48 22.52 -8.39
CA ARG A 173 6.09 22.93 -8.62
C ARG A 173 5.99 24.19 -9.45
N GLN A 174 6.78 25.23 -9.11
CA GLN A 174 6.79 26.48 -9.84
C GLN A 174 7.21 26.27 -11.30
N GLN A 175 8.28 25.52 -11.52
CA GLN A 175 8.75 25.19 -12.87
C GLN A 175 7.68 24.43 -13.66
N SER A 176 7.02 23.43 -13.04
CA SER A 176 5.94 22.68 -13.70
C SER A 176 4.77 23.58 -14.11
N TYR A 177 4.43 24.58 -13.27
CA TYR A 177 3.39 25.54 -13.59
C TYR A 177 3.77 26.48 -14.73
N GLU A 178 5.03 26.92 -14.80
CA GLU A 178 5.54 27.83 -15.83
C GLU A 178 5.67 27.15 -17.20
N THR A 179 6.08 25.88 -17.21
CA THR A 179 6.36 25.14 -18.45
C THR A 179 5.20 24.30 -18.95
N GLY A 180 4.25 23.95 -18.06
CA GLY A 180 3.22 22.95 -18.33
C GLY A 180 3.72 21.50 -18.26
N GLU A 181 5.01 21.28 -17.93
CA GLU A 181 5.64 19.96 -17.86
C GLU A 181 5.95 19.59 -16.41
N VAL A 182 5.62 18.35 -16.01
CA VAL A 182 5.90 17.87 -14.65
C VAL A 182 7.39 17.60 -14.49
N VAL A 183 7.99 18.18 -13.46
CA VAL A 183 9.38 17.90 -13.07
C VAL A 183 9.41 16.60 -12.27
N TYR A 184 10.13 15.60 -12.74
CA TYR A 184 10.28 14.30 -12.10
C TYR A 184 11.63 14.15 -11.41
N MET A 185 11.66 13.34 -10.36
CA MET A 185 12.88 12.90 -9.66
C MET A 185 12.82 11.41 -9.35
N ASP A 186 13.94 10.81 -8.99
CA ASP A 186 13.97 9.48 -8.38
C ASP A 186 13.37 9.54 -6.97
N GLY A 187 12.18 8.95 -6.82
CA GLY A 187 11.44 8.96 -5.56
C GLY A 187 12.06 8.12 -4.45
N LEU A 188 12.90 7.16 -4.81
CA LEU A 188 13.56 6.23 -3.90
C LEU A 188 15.04 6.57 -3.68
N GLY A 189 15.61 7.41 -4.56
CA GLY A 189 17.00 7.83 -4.53
C GLY A 189 17.98 6.71 -4.88
N TYR A 190 17.55 5.69 -5.63
CA TYR A 190 18.40 4.55 -5.99
C TYR A 190 19.12 4.69 -7.32
N SER A 191 18.68 5.56 -8.22
CA SER A 191 19.24 5.66 -9.59
C SER A 191 20.71 6.05 -9.65
N THR A 192 21.21 6.71 -8.60
CA THR A 192 22.62 7.11 -8.46
C THR A 192 23.39 6.24 -7.47
N GLU A 193 22.77 5.20 -6.93
CA GLU A 193 23.36 4.33 -5.94
C GLU A 193 24.32 3.33 -6.59
N ASP A 194 25.47 3.12 -5.95
CA ASP A 194 26.38 2.03 -6.29
C ASP A 194 26.12 0.88 -5.32
N ILE A 195 25.27 -0.06 -5.70
CA ILE A 195 24.87 -1.19 -4.88
C ILE A 195 26.06 -2.00 -4.35
N SER A 196 27.19 -2.01 -5.09
CA SER A 196 28.38 -2.76 -4.65
C SER A 196 29.02 -2.22 -3.37
N LYS A 197 28.69 -0.97 -3.01
CA LYS A 197 29.17 -0.29 -1.81
C LYS A 197 28.21 -0.41 -0.63
N LEU A 198 27.01 -0.89 -0.85
CA LEU A 198 26.02 -1.05 0.23
C LEU A 198 26.25 -2.35 1.00
N PRO A 199 26.16 -2.32 2.34
CA PRO A 199 26.12 -3.55 3.12
C PRO A 199 24.93 -4.42 2.69
N LYS A 200 25.19 -5.70 2.39
CA LYS A 200 24.17 -6.62 1.86
C LYS A 200 23.01 -6.90 2.83
N ASP A 201 23.23 -6.68 4.11
CA ASP A 201 22.25 -6.82 5.18
C ASP A 201 21.55 -5.50 5.54
N SER A 202 21.76 -4.45 4.75
CA SER A 202 21.13 -3.16 4.97
C SER A 202 19.78 -3.05 4.27
N ALA A 203 18.84 -2.35 4.90
CA ALA A 203 17.55 -2.03 4.29
C ALA A 203 17.69 -1.29 2.95
N ARG A 204 18.76 -0.49 2.80
CA ARG A 204 19.07 0.24 1.56
C ARG A 204 19.44 -0.71 0.43
N TYR A 205 20.27 -1.72 0.70
CA TYR A 205 20.64 -2.76 -0.28
C TYR A 205 19.40 -3.56 -0.69
N GLU A 206 18.62 -4.02 0.25
CA GLU A 206 17.44 -4.84 0.01
C GLU A 206 16.36 -4.07 -0.79
N GLY A 207 16.16 -2.78 -0.48
CA GLY A 207 15.27 -1.91 -1.24
C GLY A 207 15.77 -1.69 -2.67
N TYR A 208 17.07 -1.45 -2.88
CA TYR A 208 17.63 -1.37 -4.22
C TYR A 208 17.41 -2.67 -4.99
N GLU A 209 17.71 -3.81 -4.37
CA GLU A 209 17.54 -5.12 -5.00
C GLU A 209 16.10 -5.37 -5.44
N PHE A 210 15.13 -5.01 -4.59
CA PHE A 210 13.72 -5.13 -4.92
C PHE A 210 13.31 -4.19 -6.08
N TYR A 211 13.58 -2.90 -5.97
CA TYR A 211 13.00 -1.90 -6.88
C TYR A 211 13.79 -1.69 -8.18
N MET A 212 15.10 -1.99 -8.20
CA MET A 212 15.99 -1.62 -9.31
C MET A 212 16.54 -2.82 -10.10
N THR A 213 16.21 -4.05 -9.69
CA THR A 213 16.68 -5.27 -10.37
C THR A 213 15.53 -6.11 -10.93
N GLU A 214 15.86 -7.28 -11.47
CA GLU A 214 14.87 -8.26 -11.97
C GLU A 214 13.96 -8.82 -10.85
N ARG A 215 14.28 -8.60 -9.56
CA ARG A 215 13.43 -9.07 -8.47
C ARG A 215 12.03 -8.47 -8.56
N ALA A 216 11.92 -7.17 -8.68
CA ALA A 216 10.62 -6.49 -8.84
C ALA A 216 10.71 -5.12 -9.56
N GLY A 217 11.82 -4.83 -10.23
CA GLY A 217 12.01 -3.59 -10.98
C GLY A 217 11.36 -3.58 -12.36
N ALA A 218 11.64 -2.52 -13.13
CA ALA A 218 11.07 -2.32 -14.47
C ALA A 218 11.45 -3.39 -15.51
N GLN A 219 12.52 -4.15 -15.28
CA GLN A 219 12.88 -5.29 -16.13
C GLN A 219 11.82 -6.40 -16.05
N THR A 220 11.22 -6.60 -14.89
CA THR A 220 10.17 -7.62 -14.65
C THR A 220 8.78 -7.02 -14.82
N TYR A 221 8.59 -5.79 -14.40
CA TYR A 221 7.31 -5.06 -14.49
C TYR A 221 7.48 -3.77 -15.31
N PRO A 222 7.31 -3.81 -16.65
CA PRO A 222 7.56 -2.65 -17.51
C PRO A 222 6.67 -1.43 -17.26
N ASN A 223 5.52 -1.63 -16.58
CA ASN A 223 4.61 -0.58 -16.16
C ASN A 223 5.00 0.08 -14.82
N TYR A 224 6.03 -0.44 -14.14
CA TYR A 224 6.59 0.15 -12.94
C TYR A 224 7.58 1.29 -13.28
N SER A 225 7.59 2.34 -12.46
CA SER A 225 8.60 3.40 -12.50
C SER A 225 8.95 3.86 -11.09
N TYR A 226 10.23 4.07 -10.84
CA TYR A 226 10.74 4.68 -9.61
C TYR A 226 10.71 6.22 -9.65
N MET A 227 10.40 6.80 -10.81
CA MET A 227 10.30 8.25 -10.98
C MET A 227 8.99 8.77 -10.41
N THR A 228 9.04 9.88 -9.68
CA THR A 228 7.89 10.55 -9.09
C THR A 228 8.00 12.06 -9.28
N PRO A 229 6.90 12.81 -9.29
CA PRO A 229 6.96 14.28 -9.31
C PRO A 229 7.81 14.83 -8.17
N ALA A 230 8.72 15.73 -8.50
CA ALA A 230 9.70 16.26 -7.53
C ALA A 230 9.08 17.10 -6.39
N ASN A 231 7.80 17.46 -6.52
CA ASN A 231 7.05 18.20 -5.49
C ASN A 231 6.30 17.31 -4.49
N ILE A 232 6.52 15.99 -4.47
CA ILE A 232 5.79 15.06 -3.58
C ILE A 232 5.94 15.40 -2.10
N MET A 233 7.08 15.95 -1.66
CA MET A 233 7.33 16.27 -0.26
C MET A 233 6.34 17.30 0.32
N GLU A 234 5.71 18.11 -0.52
CA GLU A 234 4.71 19.09 -0.10
C GLU A 234 3.41 18.45 0.40
N ILE A 235 3.07 17.28 -0.14
CA ILE A 235 1.79 16.63 0.13
C ILE A 235 1.95 15.28 0.86
N ASN A 236 2.99 14.51 0.53
CA ASN A 236 3.18 13.19 1.11
C ASN A 236 3.45 13.27 2.63
N THR A 237 4.21 14.27 3.06
CA THR A 237 4.51 14.53 4.49
C THR A 237 3.30 14.92 5.33
N LEU A 238 2.16 15.25 4.71
CA LEU A 238 0.93 15.60 5.43
C LEU A 238 0.13 14.38 5.91
N ALA A 239 0.45 13.18 5.43
CA ALA A 239 -0.23 11.96 5.86
C ALA A 239 0.24 11.54 7.26
N ASP A 240 -0.65 11.64 8.23
CA ASP A 240 -0.42 11.30 9.64
C ASP A 240 -1.60 10.49 10.17
N ALA A 241 -1.51 9.17 10.02
CA ALA A 241 -2.51 8.26 10.54
C ALA A 241 -2.45 8.14 12.08
N THR A 242 -1.28 8.37 12.69
CA THR A 242 -1.09 8.26 14.14
C THR A 242 -1.98 9.24 14.91
N SER A 243 -2.21 10.44 14.36
CA SER A 243 -3.14 11.42 14.96
C SER A 243 -4.60 10.93 14.95
N TYR A 244 -4.97 10.01 14.08
CA TYR A 244 -6.30 9.43 13.98
C TYR A 244 -6.42 8.09 14.72
N ALA A 245 -5.33 7.51 15.20
CA ALA A 245 -5.34 6.21 15.87
C ALA A 245 -6.35 6.10 17.02
N PRO A 246 -6.54 7.10 17.92
CA PRO A 246 -7.55 7.03 18.99
C PRO A 246 -9.00 6.97 18.47
N TYR A 247 -9.23 7.34 17.21
CA TYR A 247 -10.55 7.37 16.57
C TYR A 247 -10.73 6.20 15.58
N LEU A 248 -9.76 5.32 15.47
CA LEU A 248 -9.88 4.10 14.68
C LEU A 248 -10.68 3.06 15.47
N TYR A 249 -12.00 3.08 15.30
CA TYR A 249 -12.91 2.10 15.93
C TYR A 249 -13.07 0.83 15.09
N THR A 250 -12.39 0.73 13.96
CA THR A 250 -12.30 -0.48 13.15
C THR A 250 -11.20 -1.39 13.72
N PRO A 251 -11.45 -2.69 13.94
CA PRO A 251 -10.43 -3.64 14.38
C PRO A 251 -9.15 -3.55 13.56
N TYR A 252 -8.00 -3.52 14.23
CA TYR A 252 -6.70 -3.25 13.61
C TYR A 252 -5.65 -4.29 13.97
N ILE A 253 -4.94 -4.82 12.98
CA ILE A 253 -3.71 -5.57 13.19
C ILE A 253 -2.53 -4.87 12.50
N GLY A 254 -1.48 -4.58 13.29
CA GLY A 254 -0.18 -4.10 12.79
C GLY A 254 0.80 -5.27 12.67
N ILE A 255 1.39 -5.45 11.50
CA ILE A 255 2.40 -6.50 11.25
C ILE A 255 3.67 -5.83 10.77
N TYR A 256 4.81 -6.17 11.37
CA TYR A 256 6.11 -5.62 10.97
C TYR A 256 7.22 -6.65 11.14
N GLY A 257 8.32 -6.46 10.44
CA GLY A 257 9.50 -7.32 10.56
C GLY A 257 10.40 -6.86 11.71
N GLU A 258 11.02 -7.81 12.42
CA GLU A 258 11.99 -7.53 13.48
C GLU A 258 13.10 -6.58 13.00
N LYS A 259 13.58 -6.75 11.76
CA LYS A 259 14.63 -5.92 11.15
C LYS A 259 14.14 -4.58 10.62
N ALA A 260 12.83 -4.35 10.58
CA ALA A 260 12.23 -3.08 10.18
C ALA A 260 12.13 -2.05 11.33
N LEU A 261 12.64 -2.36 12.52
CA LEU A 261 12.55 -1.50 13.71
C LEU A 261 13.23 -0.14 13.55
N GLN A 262 14.24 -0.02 12.69
CA GLN A 262 14.93 1.25 12.42
C GLN A 262 14.17 2.14 11.42
N ASP A 263 13.16 1.60 10.79
CA ASP A 263 12.42 2.14 9.67
C ASP A 263 10.94 2.35 10.04
N THR A 264 10.05 1.45 9.60
CA THR A 264 8.61 1.58 9.82
C THR A 264 8.09 0.83 11.06
N GLY A 265 8.89 -0.06 11.64
CA GLY A 265 8.54 -0.80 12.86
C GLY A 265 8.13 0.14 14.01
N PRO A 266 8.97 1.13 14.41
CA PRO A 266 8.61 2.08 15.46
C PRO A 266 7.33 2.89 15.18
N LEU A 267 7.06 3.21 13.93
CA LEU A 267 5.83 3.93 13.53
C LEU A 267 4.60 3.03 13.67
N THR A 268 4.72 1.75 13.32
CA THR A 268 3.65 0.76 13.51
C THR A 268 3.34 0.54 15.00
N VAL A 269 4.38 0.40 15.84
CA VAL A 269 4.24 0.26 17.31
C VAL A 269 3.56 1.49 17.91
N LYS A 270 4.04 2.69 17.57
CA LYS A 270 3.47 3.96 18.05
C LYS A 270 1.98 4.11 17.67
N PHE A 271 1.64 3.74 16.45
CA PHE A 271 0.25 3.74 16.00
C PHE A 271 -0.59 2.73 16.79
N TYR A 272 -0.09 1.49 16.94
CA TYR A 272 -0.76 0.45 17.73
C TYR A 272 -1.02 0.91 19.16
N GLU A 273 -0.03 1.50 19.83
CA GLU A 273 -0.21 1.99 21.21
C GLU A 273 -1.35 3.01 21.33
N ALA A 274 -1.47 3.90 20.33
CA ALA A 274 -2.48 4.95 20.30
C ALA A 274 -3.86 4.48 19.80
N ALA A 275 -3.93 3.38 19.04
CA ALA A 275 -5.16 2.90 18.42
C ALA A 275 -6.16 2.36 19.46
N SER A 276 -7.45 2.49 19.14
CA SER A 276 -8.54 1.92 19.96
C SER A 276 -8.59 0.38 19.83
N GLU A 277 -9.14 -0.27 20.86
CA GLU A 277 -9.47 -1.70 20.78
C GLU A 277 -10.67 -1.97 19.85
N PRO A 278 -10.76 -3.17 19.23
CA PRO A 278 -9.80 -4.27 19.35
C PRO A 278 -8.61 -4.10 18.41
N LYS A 279 -7.42 -4.43 18.89
CA LYS A 279 -6.17 -4.32 18.13
C LYS A 279 -5.19 -5.45 18.46
N GLU A 280 -4.37 -5.81 17.50
CA GLU A 280 -3.27 -6.77 17.67
C GLU A 280 -1.98 -6.22 17.03
N LEU A 281 -0.83 -6.66 17.54
CA LEU A 281 0.48 -6.32 17.03
C LEU A 281 1.28 -7.60 16.84
N VAL A 282 1.86 -7.78 15.66
CA VAL A 282 2.65 -8.97 15.32
C VAL A 282 4.01 -8.57 14.76
N GLU A 283 5.05 -9.02 15.43
CA GLU A 283 6.41 -8.95 14.93
C GLU A 283 6.78 -10.26 14.23
N ILE A 284 7.23 -10.17 12.99
CA ILE A 284 7.73 -11.32 12.23
C ILE A 284 9.24 -11.44 12.44
N SER A 285 9.64 -12.40 13.27
CA SER A 285 11.06 -12.60 13.62
C SER A 285 11.89 -12.91 12.38
N GLY A 286 13.05 -12.25 12.28
CA GLY A 286 13.98 -12.36 11.16
C GLY A 286 13.59 -11.61 9.89
N ALA A 287 12.34 -11.20 9.75
CA ALA A 287 11.88 -10.48 8.58
C ALA A 287 12.35 -9.01 8.57
N SER A 288 12.55 -8.48 7.37
CA SER A 288 12.82 -7.07 7.11
C SER A 288 11.58 -6.35 6.60
N HIS A 289 11.70 -5.04 6.34
CA HIS A 289 10.66 -4.27 5.66
C HIS A 289 10.34 -4.83 4.27
N VAL A 290 11.37 -5.14 3.49
CA VAL A 290 11.26 -5.54 2.08
C VAL A 290 11.05 -7.05 1.94
N SER A 291 11.57 -7.88 2.85
CA SER A 291 11.30 -9.32 2.80
C SER A 291 9.80 -9.63 2.96
N LEU A 292 9.09 -8.79 3.70
CA LEU A 292 7.62 -8.84 3.81
C LEU A 292 6.89 -8.47 2.51
N TYR A 293 7.59 -8.04 1.45
CA TYR A 293 6.94 -7.77 0.17
C TYR A 293 6.73 -9.04 -0.66
N ASP A 294 7.71 -9.95 -0.67
CA ASP A 294 7.76 -11.04 -1.65
C ASP A 294 8.46 -12.33 -1.17
N ILE A 295 9.14 -12.35 -0.01
CA ILE A 295 9.76 -13.57 0.48
C ILE A 295 8.68 -14.48 1.08
N ASP A 296 8.43 -15.61 0.42
CA ASP A 296 7.30 -16.50 0.71
C ASP A 296 7.16 -16.85 2.19
N GLU A 297 8.24 -17.17 2.89
CA GLU A 297 8.19 -17.55 4.32
C GLU A 297 7.69 -16.39 5.21
N ASP A 298 8.15 -15.16 4.95
CA ASP A 298 7.77 -13.99 5.72
C ASP A 298 6.33 -13.55 5.40
N VAL A 299 5.98 -13.60 4.11
CA VAL A 299 4.63 -13.29 3.64
C VAL A 299 3.62 -14.30 4.17
N ASP A 300 3.95 -15.60 4.19
CA ASP A 300 3.05 -16.64 4.73
C ASP A 300 2.75 -16.42 6.21
N ARG A 301 3.74 -16.03 7.01
CA ARG A 301 3.55 -15.69 8.43
C ARG A 301 2.66 -14.45 8.60
N ALA A 302 2.87 -13.42 7.79
CA ALA A 302 2.04 -12.22 7.80
C ALA A 302 0.60 -12.51 7.38
N VAL A 303 0.40 -13.30 6.31
CA VAL A 303 -0.93 -13.70 5.82
C VAL A 303 -1.64 -14.58 6.85
N ALA A 304 -0.94 -15.51 7.51
CA ALA A 304 -1.53 -16.34 8.56
C ALA A 304 -2.03 -15.51 9.77
N ALA A 305 -1.24 -14.50 10.18
CA ALA A 305 -1.62 -13.61 11.28
C ALA A 305 -2.88 -12.77 10.92
N MET A 306 -2.91 -12.17 9.71
CA MET A 306 -4.07 -11.38 9.30
C MET A 306 -5.30 -12.23 9.04
N ASP A 307 -5.16 -13.46 8.51
CA ASP A 307 -6.28 -14.39 8.32
C ASP A 307 -6.94 -14.73 9.67
N ALA A 308 -6.14 -15.10 10.67
CA ALA A 308 -6.64 -15.37 12.02
C ALA A 308 -7.36 -14.15 12.62
N PHE A 309 -6.81 -12.95 12.40
CA PHE A 309 -7.42 -11.70 12.86
C PHE A 309 -8.74 -11.40 12.15
N PHE A 310 -8.77 -11.50 10.82
CA PHE A 310 -9.98 -11.24 10.03
C PHE A 310 -11.10 -12.23 10.33
N GLN A 311 -10.78 -13.50 10.57
CA GLN A 311 -11.75 -14.49 11.01
C GLN A 311 -12.32 -14.16 12.40
N LYS A 312 -11.49 -13.69 13.33
CA LYS A 312 -11.90 -13.33 14.69
C LYS A 312 -12.82 -12.11 14.75
N TYR A 313 -12.59 -11.11 13.90
CA TYR A 313 -13.26 -9.81 13.96
C TYR A 313 -14.15 -9.48 12.77
N GLY A 314 -14.22 -10.37 11.78
CA GLY A 314 -14.99 -10.15 10.57
C GLY A 314 -16.50 -10.30 10.73
N ASP A 315 -16.95 -10.95 11.77
CA ASP A 315 -18.37 -11.24 12.05
C ASP A 315 -18.96 -10.32 13.14
N THR A 316 -18.25 -9.24 13.55
CA THR A 316 -18.67 -8.32 14.63
C THR A 316 -19.37 -7.06 14.13
#